data_360ef52865084e9ac1cc8360a9534a20
#
_entry.id   360ef52865084e9ac1cc8360a9534a20
#
_cell.length_a   1.000
_cell.length_b   1.000
_cell.length_c   1.000
_cell.angle_alpha   90.00
_cell.angle_beta   90.00
_cell.angle_gamma   90.00
#
_symmetry.space_group_name_H-M   'P 1'
#
loop_
_entity.id
_entity.type
_entity.pdbx_description
1 polymer ?
#
loop_
_entity_poly.entity_id
_entity_poly.type
_entity_poly.pdbx_seq_one_letter_code
_entity_poly.pdbx_strand_id
1 'polypeptide(L)'
;MAKMSKGVVVEFDFAVLNGSEILFETASSILKGYGITLDARLEALHLAGGNYQGALAELFGKVDCEADAAAVARELNAAFNAAVAAKAAAAVTPAFKNFIQTLQDKGVKVVVATRGDAVALAEAIADPQVVVHAETSSTYGSCKWDAWKRACRHNGLHEMLTAAVTGSGFGVRAALVAGMSALGISNKRVEWQDFGGADYIVDAVDEDAADVVLKMLKVS
;
A
#
# COMPACT_ATOMS: atom_id res chain seq x y z
N MET A 1 -8.47 -23.81 22.77
CA MET A 1 -8.60 -22.67 21.87
C MET A 1 -7.22 -22.42 21.25
N ALA A 2 -7.10 -22.42 19.94
CA ALA A 2 -5.82 -22.07 19.30
C ALA A 2 -5.47 -20.62 19.67
N LYS A 3 -4.23 -20.39 20.10
CA LYS A 3 -3.75 -19.03 20.42
C LYS A 3 -3.74 -18.24 19.11
N MET A 4 -4.55 -17.19 19.02
CA MET A 4 -4.58 -16.32 17.85
C MET A 4 -3.23 -15.61 17.71
N SER A 5 -2.63 -15.72 16.53
CA SER A 5 -1.31 -15.13 16.26
C SER A 5 -1.43 -13.62 16.10
N LYS A 6 -0.48 -12.88 16.68
CA LYS A 6 -0.25 -11.48 16.34
C LYS A 6 0.39 -11.40 14.96
N GLY A 7 0.03 -10.39 14.17
CA GLY A 7 0.53 -10.25 12.81
C GLY A 7 0.74 -8.82 12.39
N VAL A 8 1.43 -8.68 11.27
CA VAL A 8 1.56 -7.43 10.53
C VAL A 8 1.22 -7.69 9.07
N VAL A 9 0.49 -6.76 8.46
CA VAL A 9 0.30 -6.72 7.01
C VAL A 9 0.96 -5.45 6.49
N VAL A 10 1.96 -5.60 5.63
CA VAL A 10 2.69 -4.52 5.00
C VAL A 10 2.13 -4.29 3.60
N GLU A 11 1.59 -3.11 3.32
CA GLU A 11 1.24 -2.68 1.97
C GLU A 11 2.53 -2.30 1.22
N PHE A 12 3.17 -3.30 0.61
CA PHE A 12 4.49 -3.17 0.00
C PHE A 12 4.58 -2.02 -1.00
N ASP A 13 3.57 -1.90 -1.85
CA ASP A 13 3.56 -0.97 -2.96
C ASP A 13 3.65 0.50 -2.51
N PHE A 14 3.05 0.85 -1.37
CA PHE A 14 3.06 2.22 -0.86
C PHE A 14 4.02 2.43 0.31
N ALA A 15 4.21 1.43 1.17
CA ALA A 15 5.07 1.57 2.35
C ALA A 15 6.55 1.40 2.02
N VAL A 16 6.89 0.50 1.07
CA VAL A 16 8.28 0.14 0.75
C VAL A 16 8.72 0.72 -0.59
N LEU A 17 7.84 0.66 -1.61
CA LEU A 17 8.13 1.07 -2.99
C LEU A 17 7.90 2.55 -3.30
N ASN A 18 7.35 3.34 -2.38
CA ASN A 18 6.88 4.69 -2.69
C ASN A 18 5.87 4.71 -3.86
N GLY A 19 4.81 3.91 -3.74
CA GLY A 19 3.77 3.78 -4.76
C GLY A 19 3.12 5.08 -5.18
N SER A 20 3.12 6.10 -4.31
CA SER A 20 2.61 7.43 -4.65
C SER A 20 3.40 8.09 -5.78
N GLU A 21 4.74 7.95 -5.80
CA GLU A 21 5.57 8.45 -6.91
C GLU A 21 5.31 7.67 -8.19
N ILE A 22 5.26 6.34 -8.08
CA ILE A 22 4.96 5.46 -9.23
C ILE A 22 3.60 5.80 -9.83
N LEU A 23 2.60 6.04 -8.99
CA LEU A 23 1.26 6.42 -9.42
C LEU A 23 1.27 7.76 -10.16
N PHE A 24 1.96 8.75 -9.63
CA PHE A 24 2.07 10.06 -10.26
C PHE A 24 2.77 9.99 -11.62
N GLU A 25 3.92 9.31 -11.71
CA GLU A 25 4.66 9.12 -12.95
C GLU A 25 3.79 8.43 -14.01
N THR A 26 3.13 7.34 -13.61
CA THR A 26 2.27 6.55 -14.50
C THR A 26 1.06 7.35 -14.98
N ALA A 27 0.37 8.01 -14.05
CA ALA A 27 -0.80 8.84 -14.37
C ALA A 27 -0.41 10.04 -15.24
N SER A 28 0.72 10.71 -14.96
CA SER A 28 1.22 11.83 -15.76
C SER A 28 1.50 11.39 -17.20
N SER A 29 2.11 10.22 -17.38
CA SER A 29 2.40 9.67 -18.71
C SER A 29 1.12 9.40 -19.49
N ILE A 30 0.13 8.75 -18.89
CA ILE A 30 -1.14 8.40 -19.54
C ILE A 30 -1.94 9.66 -19.84
N LEU A 31 -2.12 10.55 -18.86
CA LEU A 31 -2.96 11.75 -19.01
C LEU A 31 -2.39 12.74 -20.01
N LYS A 32 -1.07 12.77 -20.18
CA LYS A 32 -0.43 13.56 -21.24
C LYS A 32 -0.90 13.17 -22.63
N GLY A 33 -1.20 11.90 -22.86
CA GLY A 33 -1.78 11.41 -24.12
C GLY A 33 -3.17 11.98 -24.43
N TYR A 34 -3.86 12.46 -23.40
CA TYR A 34 -5.17 13.15 -23.49
C TYR A 34 -5.05 14.68 -23.39
N GLY A 35 -3.84 15.24 -23.49
CA GLY A 35 -3.59 16.68 -23.40
C GLY A 35 -3.67 17.25 -21.98
N ILE A 36 -3.72 16.39 -20.96
CA ILE A 36 -3.84 16.80 -19.56
C ILE A 36 -2.47 16.76 -18.90
N THR A 37 -2.02 17.89 -18.35
CA THR A 37 -0.81 17.97 -17.54
C THR A 37 -1.19 17.75 -16.07
N LEU A 38 -0.74 16.64 -15.49
CA LEU A 38 -0.96 16.35 -14.08
C LEU A 38 0.04 17.12 -13.22
N ASP A 39 -0.47 17.89 -12.28
CA ASP A 39 0.32 18.53 -11.22
C ASP A 39 -0.05 17.96 -9.83
N ALA A 40 0.66 18.39 -8.80
CA ALA A 40 0.42 17.92 -7.44
C ALA A 40 -1.00 18.24 -6.94
N ARG A 41 -1.60 19.35 -7.40
CA ARG A 41 -2.96 19.74 -7.02
C ARG A 41 -3.99 18.83 -7.66
N LEU A 42 -3.89 18.57 -8.96
CA LEU A 42 -4.80 17.65 -9.67
C LEU A 42 -4.68 16.23 -9.14
N GLU A 43 -3.45 15.78 -8.83
CA GLU A 43 -3.23 14.50 -8.18
C GLU A 43 -3.96 14.43 -6.83
N ALA A 44 -3.75 15.41 -5.96
CA ALA A 44 -4.36 15.44 -4.63
C ALA A 44 -5.89 15.46 -4.69
N LEU A 45 -6.46 16.22 -5.63
CA LEU A 45 -7.91 16.34 -5.78
C LEU A 45 -8.57 15.11 -6.41
N HIS A 46 -7.89 14.45 -7.36
CA HIS A 46 -8.55 13.47 -8.21
C HIS A 46 -7.95 12.05 -8.15
N LEU A 47 -6.69 11.87 -7.80
CA LEU A 47 -6.06 10.54 -7.84
C LEU A 47 -5.76 9.95 -6.47
N ALA A 48 -5.68 10.77 -5.44
CA ALA A 48 -5.32 10.32 -4.11
C ALA A 48 -6.34 9.40 -3.44
N GLY A 49 -7.61 9.48 -3.82
CA GLY A 49 -8.71 8.78 -3.16
C GLY A 49 -8.90 7.31 -3.55
N GLY A 50 -8.11 6.78 -4.46
CA GLY A 50 -8.14 5.35 -4.83
C GLY A 50 -9.38 4.90 -5.62
N ASN A 51 -10.25 5.80 -6.06
CA ASN A 51 -11.32 5.51 -7.03
C ASN A 51 -11.00 6.17 -8.36
N TYR A 52 -10.07 5.62 -9.13
CA TYR A 52 -9.58 6.24 -10.34
C TYR A 52 -10.68 6.46 -11.39
N GLN A 53 -11.64 5.54 -11.55
CA GLN A 53 -12.71 5.73 -12.52
C GLN A 53 -13.55 6.97 -12.22
N GLY A 54 -14.02 7.11 -10.98
CA GLY A 54 -14.80 8.28 -10.57
C GLY A 54 -13.98 9.57 -10.60
N ALA A 55 -12.75 9.50 -10.15
CA ALA A 55 -11.82 10.63 -10.14
C ALA A 55 -11.48 11.11 -11.55
N LEU A 56 -11.21 10.21 -12.49
CA LEU A 56 -10.94 10.52 -13.88
C LEU A 56 -12.20 11.07 -14.58
N ALA A 57 -13.38 10.51 -14.29
CA ALA A 57 -14.63 11.04 -14.84
C ALA A 57 -14.86 12.51 -14.41
N GLU A 58 -14.59 12.81 -13.13
CA GLU A 58 -14.67 14.20 -12.63
C GLU A 58 -13.61 15.10 -13.27
N LEU A 59 -12.37 14.63 -13.37
CA LEU A 59 -11.29 15.39 -14.02
C LEU A 59 -11.62 15.68 -15.48
N PHE A 60 -12.04 14.67 -16.24
CA PHE A 60 -12.37 14.81 -17.66
C PHE A 60 -13.53 15.77 -17.89
N GLY A 61 -14.56 15.73 -17.03
CA GLY A 61 -15.64 16.71 -17.09
C GLY A 61 -15.20 18.15 -16.81
N LYS A 62 -14.15 18.36 -16.00
CA LYS A 62 -13.60 19.71 -15.71
C LYS A 62 -12.74 20.29 -16.84
N VAL A 63 -12.13 19.41 -17.65
CA VAL A 63 -11.21 19.82 -18.74
C VAL A 63 -11.80 19.55 -20.13
N ASP A 64 -13.10 19.28 -20.22
CA ASP A 64 -13.84 18.98 -21.45
C ASP A 64 -13.16 17.85 -22.28
N CYS A 65 -12.68 16.82 -21.61
CA CYS A 65 -12.07 15.65 -22.25
C CYS A 65 -13.12 14.54 -22.45
N GLU A 66 -13.34 14.10 -23.68
CA GLU A 66 -14.33 13.06 -24.04
C GLU A 66 -13.82 11.61 -23.83
N ALA A 67 -12.67 11.41 -23.19
CA ALA A 67 -12.12 10.09 -22.98
C ALA A 67 -12.99 9.24 -22.05
N ASP A 68 -13.02 7.91 -22.32
CA ASP A 68 -13.67 6.95 -21.43
C ASP A 68 -12.88 6.78 -20.12
N ALA A 69 -13.36 7.40 -19.07
CA ALA A 69 -12.72 7.35 -17.73
C ALA A 69 -12.54 5.91 -17.23
N ALA A 70 -13.45 4.99 -17.56
CA ALA A 70 -13.32 3.59 -17.14
C ALA A 70 -12.20 2.88 -17.91
N ALA A 71 -12.03 3.16 -19.20
CA ALA A 71 -10.92 2.63 -19.99
C ALA A 71 -9.57 3.17 -19.48
N VAL A 72 -9.46 4.48 -19.26
CA VAL A 72 -8.23 5.12 -18.74
C VAL A 72 -7.91 4.64 -17.33
N ALA A 73 -8.91 4.41 -16.48
CA ALA A 73 -8.70 3.84 -15.15
C ALA A 73 -8.14 2.42 -15.19
N ARG A 74 -8.62 1.59 -16.14
CA ARG A 74 -8.05 0.24 -16.34
C ARG A 74 -6.61 0.31 -16.84
N GLU A 75 -6.31 1.19 -17.80
CA GLU A 75 -4.96 1.42 -18.30
C GLU A 75 -4.02 1.87 -17.19
N LEU A 76 -4.42 2.87 -16.40
CA LEU A 76 -3.66 3.37 -15.25
C LEU A 76 -3.37 2.26 -14.24
N ASN A 77 -4.38 1.46 -13.91
CA ASN A 77 -4.22 0.35 -12.98
C ASN A 77 -3.26 -0.71 -13.50
N ALA A 78 -3.35 -1.09 -14.77
CA ALA A 78 -2.45 -2.06 -15.40
C ALA A 78 -1.00 -1.53 -15.44
N ALA A 79 -0.81 -0.28 -15.83
CA ALA A 79 0.50 0.35 -15.90
C ALA A 79 1.14 0.53 -14.51
N PHE A 80 0.35 0.93 -13.50
CA PHE A 80 0.81 0.99 -12.11
C PHE A 80 1.28 -0.38 -11.62
N ASN A 81 0.47 -1.43 -11.79
CA ASN A 81 0.84 -2.78 -11.36
C ASN A 81 2.10 -3.29 -12.07
N ALA A 82 2.26 -3.02 -13.36
CA ALA A 82 3.46 -3.36 -14.11
C ALA A 82 4.71 -2.61 -13.59
N ALA A 83 4.56 -1.32 -13.28
CA ALA A 83 5.65 -0.52 -12.72
C ALA A 83 6.06 -0.98 -11.31
N VAL A 84 5.08 -1.36 -10.47
CA VAL A 84 5.32 -1.99 -9.17
C VAL A 84 6.09 -3.29 -9.35
N ALA A 85 5.64 -4.19 -10.21
CA ALA A 85 6.30 -5.46 -10.47
C ALA A 85 7.77 -5.28 -10.92
N ALA A 86 8.02 -4.33 -11.82
CA ALA A 86 9.36 -4.06 -12.33
C ALA A 86 10.34 -3.52 -11.27
N LYS A 87 9.85 -2.82 -10.25
CA LYS A 87 10.66 -2.20 -9.20
C LYS A 87 10.75 -3.05 -7.92
N ALA A 88 9.89 -4.06 -7.74
CA ALA A 88 9.71 -4.77 -6.50
C ALA A 88 10.99 -5.40 -5.95
N ALA A 89 11.75 -6.13 -6.77
CA ALA A 89 12.95 -6.83 -6.33
C ALA A 89 14.03 -5.87 -5.79
N ALA A 90 14.20 -4.71 -6.43
CA ALA A 90 15.17 -3.70 -6.01
C ALA A 90 14.79 -3.01 -4.68
N ALA A 91 13.51 -3.00 -4.33
CA ALA A 91 13.02 -2.41 -3.10
C ALA A 91 13.13 -3.34 -1.88
N VAL A 92 13.44 -4.61 -2.08
CA VAL A 92 13.74 -5.57 -1.00
C VAL A 92 15.15 -5.31 -0.47
N THR A 93 15.29 -4.23 0.28
CA THR A 93 16.57 -3.78 0.86
C THR A 93 16.95 -4.59 2.11
N PRO A 94 18.22 -4.52 2.57
CA PRO A 94 18.62 -5.07 3.86
C PRO A 94 17.78 -4.51 5.02
N ALA A 95 17.43 -3.23 5.02
CA ALA A 95 16.58 -2.62 6.05
C ALA A 95 15.20 -3.25 6.11
N PHE A 96 14.56 -3.48 4.96
CA PHE A 96 13.28 -4.17 4.90
C PHE A 96 13.38 -5.64 5.38
N LYS A 97 14.46 -6.34 5.05
CA LYS A 97 14.71 -7.70 5.56
C LYS A 97 14.91 -7.72 7.06
N ASN A 98 15.65 -6.75 7.63
CA ASN A 98 15.80 -6.60 9.07
C ASN A 98 14.47 -6.32 9.78
N PHE A 99 13.61 -5.45 9.21
CA PHE A 99 12.24 -5.25 9.70
C PHE A 99 11.49 -6.57 9.83
N ILE A 100 11.51 -7.39 8.78
CA ILE A 100 10.85 -8.71 8.76
C ILE A 100 11.43 -9.61 9.84
N GLN A 101 12.76 -9.75 9.89
CA GLN A 101 13.45 -10.63 10.84
C GLN A 101 13.17 -10.25 12.30
N THR A 102 13.23 -8.95 12.62
CA THR A 102 12.93 -8.44 13.98
C THR A 102 11.54 -8.84 14.44
N LEU A 103 10.55 -8.76 13.55
CA LEU A 103 9.18 -9.16 13.87
C LEU A 103 9.02 -10.68 14.03
N GLN A 104 9.66 -11.46 13.17
CA GLN A 104 9.60 -12.91 13.22
C GLN A 104 10.28 -13.46 14.48
N ASP A 105 11.42 -12.91 14.90
CA ASP A 105 12.13 -13.29 16.13
C ASP A 105 11.26 -13.10 17.38
N LYS A 106 10.27 -12.22 17.30
CA LYS A 106 9.27 -12.00 18.35
C LYS A 106 7.96 -12.77 18.13
N GLY A 107 7.93 -13.69 17.17
CA GLY A 107 6.77 -14.53 16.87
C GLY A 107 5.60 -13.79 16.24
N VAL A 108 5.85 -12.64 15.61
CA VAL A 108 4.84 -11.89 14.82
C VAL A 108 4.82 -12.44 13.40
N LYS A 109 3.64 -12.83 12.93
CA LYS A 109 3.48 -13.30 11.55
C LYS A 109 3.52 -12.12 10.59
N VAL A 110 4.40 -12.18 9.58
CA VAL A 110 4.56 -11.14 8.57
C VAL A 110 3.86 -11.53 7.28
N VAL A 111 2.98 -10.66 6.81
CA VAL A 111 2.30 -10.74 5.51
C VAL A 111 2.66 -9.48 4.71
N VAL A 112 3.13 -9.67 3.49
CA VAL A 112 3.48 -8.59 2.57
C VAL A 112 2.46 -8.59 1.45
N ALA A 113 1.64 -7.55 1.37
CA ALA A 113 0.61 -7.40 0.35
C ALA A 113 1.12 -6.57 -0.83
N THR A 114 0.95 -7.06 -2.05
CA THR A 114 1.33 -6.35 -3.28
C THR A 114 0.29 -6.53 -4.38
N ARG A 115 0.18 -5.56 -5.26
CA ARG A 115 -0.59 -5.59 -6.50
C ARG A 115 0.28 -5.93 -7.71
N GLY A 116 1.61 -5.97 -7.50
CA GLY A 116 2.57 -6.41 -8.49
C GLY A 116 2.65 -7.94 -8.60
N ASP A 117 3.80 -8.43 -9.02
CA ASP A 117 4.08 -9.86 -9.11
C ASP A 117 4.43 -10.43 -7.73
N ALA A 118 3.48 -11.11 -7.11
CA ALA A 118 3.65 -11.70 -5.78
C ALA A 118 4.68 -12.85 -5.77
N VAL A 119 4.82 -13.59 -6.88
CA VAL A 119 5.80 -14.68 -6.98
C VAL A 119 7.21 -14.11 -7.03
N ALA A 120 7.45 -13.16 -7.92
CA ALA A 120 8.75 -12.50 -8.04
C ALA A 120 9.13 -11.76 -6.74
N LEU A 121 8.15 -11.15 -6.04
CA LEU A 121 8.41 -10.51 -4.75
C LEU A 121 8.78 -11.53 -3.67
N ALA A 122 8.11 -12.67 -3.61
CA ALA A 122 8.44 -13.75 -2.67
C ALA A 122 9.86 -14.29 -2.92
N GLU A 123 10.24 -14.47 -4.18
CA GLU A 123 11.60 -14.86 -4.57
C GLU A 123 12.65 -13.82 -4.15
N ALA A 124 12.34 -12.53 -4.28
CA ALA A 124 13.25 -11.45 -3.87
C ALA A 124 13.41 -11.36 -2.34
N ILE A 125 12.32 -11.53 -1.58
CA ILE A 125 12.37 -11.59 -0.11
C ILE A 125 13.19 -12.81 0.32
N ALA A 126 13.02 -13.95 -0.35
CA ALA A 126 13.73 -15.20 -0.12
C ALA A 126 13.61 -15.72 1.33
N ASP A 127 12.45 -15.53 1.95
CA ASP A 127 12.13 -16.01 3.29
C ASP A 127 10.82 -16.82 3.27
N PRO A 128 10.86 -18.16 3.52
CA PRO A 128 9.69 -19.01 3.46
C PRO A 128 8.66 -18.78 4.58
N GLN A 129 9.01 -18.03 5.62
CA GLN A 129 8.10 -17.68 6.71
C GLN A 129 7.26 -16.42 6.38
N VAL A 130 7.68 -15.64 5.39
CA VAL A 130 6.93 -14.49 4.90
C VAL A 130 5.88 -14.94 3.91
N VAL A 131 4.64 -14.55 4.15
CA VAL A 131 3.57 -14.77 3.18
C VAL A 131 3.44 -13.54 2.30
N VAL A 132 3.66 -13.70 1.00
CA VAL A 132 3.34 -12.65 0.02
C VAL A 132 1.91 -12.83 -0.46
N HIS A 133 1.07 -11.84 -0.18
CA HIS A 133 -0.35 -11.83 -0.52
C HIS A 133 -0.57 -11.01 -1.80
N ALA A 134 -1.04 -11.68 -2.86
CA ALA A 134 -1.45 -10.99 -4.07
C ALA A 134 -2.78 -10.25 -3.83
N GLU A 135 -2.76 -8.92 -3.85
CA GLU A 135 -3.96 -8.11 -3.75
C GLU A 135 -4.58 -7.96 -5.15
N THR A 136 -5.68 -8.68 -5.36
CA THR A 136 -6.34 -8.78 -6.67
C THR A 136 -7.57 -7.88 -6.80
N SER A 137 -7.89 -7.07 -5.79
CA SER A 137 -9.04 -6.17 -5.92
C SER A 137 -8.80 -5.21 -7.08
N SER A 138 -9.70 -5.23 -8.04
CA SER A 138 -9.63 -4.45 -9.28
C SER A 138 -9.79 -2.93 -9.08
N THR A 139 -9.93 -2.48 -7.87
CA THR A 139 -10.25 -1.10 -7.53
C THR A 139 -9.13 -0.41 -6.75
N TYR A 140 -8.02 -0.02 -7.41
CA TYR A 140 -7.54 1.35 -7.40
C TYR A 140 -6.81 1.84 -6.14
N GLY A 141 -5.54 2.18 -6.26
CA GLY A 141 -4.78 2.93 -5.27
C GLY A 141 -4.44 2.09 -4.03
N SER A 142 -4.35 2.76 -2.90
CA SER A 142 -4.06 2.13 -1.61
C SER A 142 -5.10 1.09 -1.21
N CYS A 143 -4.69 0.15 -0.38
CA CYS A 143 -5.58 -0.88 0.17
C CYS A 143 -6.85 -0.29 0.78
N LYS A 144 -8.00 -0.83 0.38
CA LYS A 144 -9.29 -0.55 1.01
C LYS A 144 -9.49 -1.46 2.23
N TRP A 145 -10.48 -1.13 3.07
CA TRP A 145 -10.76 -1.90 4.28
C TRP A 145 -11.02 -3.40 4.02
N ASP A 146 -11.65 -3.73 2.90
CA ASP A 146 -11.90 -5.12 2.50
C ASP A 146 -10.64 -5.85 2.05
N ALA A 147 -9.66 -5.17 1.44
CA ALA A 147 -8.34 -5.72 1.12
C ALA A 147 -7.57 -6.08 2.39
N TRP A 148 -7.54 -5.20 3.38
CA TRP A 148 -6.95 -5.49 4.68
C TRP A 148 -7.57 -6.71 5.34
N LYS A 149 -8.92 -6.80 5.35
CA LYS A 149 -9.64 -7.97 5.87
C LYS A 149 -9.35 -9.25 5.10
N ARG A 150 -9.26 -9.18 3.76
CA ARG A 150 -8.87 -10.35 2.96
C ARG A 150 -7.47 -10.82 3.29
N ALA A 151 -6.51 -9.91 3.34
CA ALA A 151 -5.13 -10.23 3.70
C ALA A 151 -5.05 -10.90 5.09
N CYS A 152 -5.79 -10.41 6.08
CA CYS A 152 -5.87 -11.06 7.39
C CYS A 152 -6.48 -12.46 7.30
N ARG A 153 -7.68 -12.60 6.73
CA ARG A 153 -8.44 -13.86 6.70
C ARG A 153 -7.72 -14.97 5.94
N HIS A 154 -7.19 -14.66 4.75
CA HIS A 154 -6.46 -15.65 3.95
C HIS A 154 -5.19 -16.14 4.66
N ASN A 155 -4.67 -15.37 5.58
CA ASN A 155 -3.45 -15.68 6.30
C ASN A 155 -3.67 -16.11 7.75
N GLY A 156 -4.91 -16.37 8.15
CA GLY A 156 -5.23 -16.84 9.51
C GLY A 156 -4.90 -15.80 10.59
N LEU A 157 -4.96 -14.51 10.24
CA LEU A 157 -4.81 -13.38 11.16
C LEU A 157 -6.19 -12.84 11.56
N HIS A 158 -6.23 -12.19 12.72
CA HIS A 158 -7.39 -11.47 13.20
C HIS A 158 -7.06 -9.96 13.20
N GLU A 159 -7.93 -9.15 12.64
CA GLU A 159 -7.72 -7.72 12.40
C GLU A 159 -7.31 -6.97 13.69
N MET A 160 -8.00 -7.22 14.81
CA MET A 160 -7.68 -6.57 16.11
C MET A 160 -6.32 -6.98 16.72
N LEU A 161 -5.68 -8.02 16.21
CA LEU A 161 -4.36 -8.49 16.64
C LEU A 161 -3.29 -8.26 15.57
N THR A 162 -3.61 -7.46 14.56
CA THR A 162 -2.76 -7.23 13.40
C THR A 162 -2.54 -5.73 13.20
N ALA A 163 -1.29 -5.36 12.98
CA ALA A 163 -0.91 -4.02 12.56
C ALA A 163 -0.88 -3.93 11.03
N ALA A 164 -1.39 -2.83 10.48
CA ALA A 164 -1.24 -2.45 9.09
C ALA A 164 -0.08 -1.48 8.95
N VAL A 165 0.79 -1.68 7.95
CA VAL A 165 1.88 -0.75 7.59
C VAL A 165 1.60 -0.25 6.18
N THR A 166 1.41 1.06 6.02
CA THR A 166 1.00 1.67 4.75
C THR A 166 1.65 3.04 4.53
N GLY A 167 1.97 3.36 3.29
CA GLY A 167 2.54 4.65 2.88
C GLY A 167 1.47 5.66 2.41
N SER A 168 0.20 5.50 2.79
CA SER A 168 -0.84 6.44 2.41
C SER A 168 -1.85 6.70 3.53
N GLY A 169 -2.33 7.95 3.63
CA GLY A 169 -3.39 8.31 4.57
C GLY A 169 -4.72 7.57 4.28
N PHE A 170 -4.97 7.18 3.02
CA PHE A 170 -6.12 6.34 2.67
C PHE A 170 -5.97 4.91 3.19
N GLY A 171 -4.76 4.34 3.08
CA GLY A 171 -4.42 3.04 3.64
C GLY A 171 -4.59 3.01 5.15
N VAL A 172 -4.16 4.07 5.86
CA VAL A 172 -4.38 4.23 7.30
C VAL A 172 -5.86 4.21 7.65
N ARG A 173 -6.67 5.08 7.04
CA ARG A 173 -8.11 5.11 7.31
C ARG A 173 -8.79 3.78 6.99
N ALA A 174 -8.41 3.13 5.91
CA ALA A 174 -8.94 1.82 5.53
C ALA A 174 -8.57 0.73 6.54
N ALA A 175 -7.35 0.74 7.08
CA ALA A 175 -6.91 -0.18 8.14
C ALA A 175 -7.71 0.00 9.43
N LEU A 176 -7.94 1.25 9.85
CA LEU A 176 -8.78 1.57 11.01
C LEU A 176 -10.23 1.08 10.84
N VAL A 177 -10.82 1.29 9.65
CA VAL A 177 -12.18 0.77 9.33
C VAL A 177 -12.17 -0.76 9.34
N ALA A 178 -11.07 -1.41 8.98
CA ALA A 178 -10.93 -2.85 9.10
C ALA A 178 -10.79 -3.35 10.55
N GLY A 179 -10.54 -2.47 11.50
CA GLY A 179 -10.34 -2.79 12.93
C GLY A 179 -8.87 -3.11 13.28
N MET A 180 -7.93 -2.67 12.48
CA MET A 180 -6.49 -2.87 12.68
C MET A 180 -5.87 -1.62 13.33
N SER A 181 -4.75 -1.80 14.05
CA SER A 181 -3.83 -0.71 14.34
C SER A 181 -3.09 -0.31 13.07
N ALA A 182 -2.68 0.96 12.94
CA ALA A 182 -2.06 1.46 11.73
C ALA A 182 -0.73 2.18 11.99
N LEU A 183 0.32 1.77 11.29
CA LEU A 183 1.60 2.48 11.15
C LEU A 183 1.63 3.16 9.78
N GLY A 184 1.73 4.48 9.78
CA GLY A 184 1.92 5.29 8.58
C GLY A 184 3.40 5.40 8.23
N ILE A 185 3.73 5.23 6.95
CA ILE A 185 5.06 5.53 6.42
C ILE A 185 4.96 6.83 5.65
N SER A 186 5.55 7.90 6.19
CA SER A 186 5.54 9.21 5.54
C SER A 186 6.59 9.28 4.44
N ASN A 187 6.32 10.07 3.43
CA ASN A 187 7.32 10.49 2.46
C ASN A 187 6.97 11.88 1.90
N LYS A 188 7.96 12.54 1.31
CA LYS A 188 7.79 13.91 0.79
C LYS A 188 6.70 14.04 -0.27
N ARG A 189 6.45 12.98 -1.04
CA ARG A 189 5.43 12.98 -2.09
C ARG A 189 4.02 13.10 -1.54
N VAL A 190 3.78 12.59 -0.32
CA VAL A 190 2.46 12.53 0.30
C VAL A 190 2.33 13.37 1.56
N GLU A 191 3.20 14.35 1.78
CA GLU A 191 3.14 15.28 2.92
C GLU A 191 1.76 15.97 3.07
N TRP A 192 1.05 16.15 1.95
CA TRP A 192 -0.30 16.70 1.92
C TRP A 192 -1.38 15.69 2.36
N GLN A 193 -1.07 14.41 2.47
CA GLN A 193 -2.03 13.41 2.94
C GLN A 193 -2.13 13.46 4.46
N ASP A 194 -3.38 13.40 4.92
CA ASP A 194 -3.67 13.25 6.34
C ASP A 194 -3.51 11.79 6.76
N PHE A 195 -2.52 11.52 7.61
CA PHE A 195 -2.31 10.24 8.30
C PHE A 195 -3.06 10.19 9.63
N GLY A 196 -4.03 11.08 9.84
CA GLY A 196 -4.84 11.14 11.06
C GLY A 196 -5.49 9.81 11.40
N GLY A 197 -5.33 9.42 12.66
CA GLY A 197 -5.75 8.12 13.19
C GLY A 197 -4.69 7.03 13.15
N ALA A 198 -3.54 7.22 12.48
CA ALA A 198 -2.41 6.30 12.64
C ALA A 198 -1.95 6.28 14.11
N ASP A 199 -1.64 5.09 14.63
CA ASP A 199 -1.08 4.96 15.97
C ASP A 199 0.31 5.56 16.06
N TYR A 200 1.09 5.42 14.96
CA TYR A 200 2.42 6.02 14.78
C TYR A 200 2.64 6.37 13.31
N ILE A 201 3.58 7.31 13.09
CA ILE A 201 4.07 7.67 11.75
C ILE A 201 5.60 7.62 11.82
N VAL A 202 6.23 6.96 10.84
CA VAL A 202 7.69 6.86 10.69
C VAL A 202 8.08 7.11 9.23
N ASP A 203 9.38 7.26 8.95
CA ASP A 203 9.85 7.66 7.63
C ASP A 203 10.25 6.48 6.72
N ALA A 204 10.45 5.29 7.30
CA ALA A 204 10.89 4.11 6.54
C ALA A 204 10.39 2.80 7.17
N VAL A 205 10.42 1.72 6.40
CA VAL A 205 10.17 0.36 6.87
C VAL A 205 11.51 -0.30 7.17
N ASP A 206 11.98 -0.13 8.40
CA ASP A 206 13.26 -0.57 8.91
C ASP A 206 13.14 -1.17 10.34
N GLU A 207 14.24 -1.37 11.02
CA GLU A 207 14.27 -1.94 12.38
C GLU A 207 13.52 -1.07 13.40
N ASP A 208 13.65 0.25 13.31
CA ASP A 208 12.91 1.17 14.18
C ASP A 208 11.40 1.06 13.98
N ALA A 209 10.96 0.91 12.73
CA ALA A 209 9.57 0.63 12.39
C ALA A 209 9.09 -0.71 12.96
N ALA A 210 9.95 -1.74 12.98
CA ALA A 210 9.63 -3.03 13.59
C ALA A 210 9.38 -2.90 15.08
N ASP A 211 10.21 -2.14 15.80
CA ASP A 211 10.04 -1.87 17.23
C ASP A 211 8.72 -1.15 17.51
N VAL A 212 8.34 -0.19 16.67
CA VAL A 212 7.04 0.48 16.75
C VAL A 212 5.89 -0.52 16.57
N VAL A 213 5.97 -1.41 15.57
CA VAL A 213 4.95 -2.47 15.36
C VAL A 213 4.86 -3.38 16.58
N LEU A 214 5.99 -3.80 17.16
CA LEU A 214 6.00 -4.63 18.37
C LEU A 214 5.30 -3.93 19.55
N LYS A 215 5.55 -2.64 19.71
CA LYS A 215 4.89 -1.82 20.72
C LYS A 215 3.38 -1.73 20.49
N MET A 216 2.93 -1.47 19.26
CA MET A 216 1.51 -1.44 18.87
C MET A 216 0.82 -2.77 19.20
N LEU A 217 1.47 -3.87 18.89
CA LEU A 217 0.98 -5.22 19.14
C LEU A 217 1.16 -5.67 20.61
N LYS A 218 1.80 -4.88 21.46
CA LYS A 218 2.14 -5.24 22.86
C LYS A 218 2.90 -6.57 22.90
N VAL A 219 3.94 -6.68 22.11
CA VAL A 219 4.91 -7.78 22.11
C VAL A 219 6.17 -7.31 22.79
N SER A 220 6.67 -8.07 23.75
CA SER A 220 7.90 -7.79 24.51
C SER A 220 9.05 -8.70 24.08
#